data_83cc6b1bd614299748519cfd19181970
#
_entry.id   83cc6b1bd614299748519cfd19181970
#
_cell.length_a   1.000
_cell.length_b   1.000
_cell.length_c   1.000
_cell.angle_alpha   90.00
_cell.angle_beta   90.00
_cell.angle_gamma   90.00
#
_symmetry.space_group_name_H-M   'P 1'
#
loop_
_entity.id
_entity.type
_entity.pdbx_description
1 polymer ?
#
loop_
_entity_poly.entity_id
_entity_poly.type
_entity_poly.pdbx_seq_one_letter_code
_entity_poly.pdbx_strand_id
1 'polypeptide(L)'
;MSGTPFNVDGGVHEIPLPQVAGRLWLCGKHAIAPDPDALLMTLGADTVVCLVEDHELADRYPIYLHWLRVANSTVAVRFAIHDLSAPPFERAVPFLDDLVQRLRRGDGLVVHCGAGIGRA
;
A
#
# COMPACT_ATOMS: atom_id res chain seq x y z
N MET A 1 -1.86 -9.64 22.17
CA MET A 1 -1.87 -9.32 21.31
C MET A 1 -2.38 -9.87 20.48
N SER A 2 -2.63 -9.79 20.17
CA SER A 2 -2.96 -10.14 19.45
C SER A 2 -2.89 -10.50 18.55
N GLY A 3 -2.88 -10.66 18.46
CA GLY A 3 -2.80 -10.86 17.61
C GLY A 3 -2.39 -11.65 16.66
N THR A 4 -3.12 -12.11 15.94
CA THR A 4 -2.66 -12.72 14.74
C THR A 4 -2.07 -11.64 13.86
N PRO A 5 -1.00 -11.95 13.14
CA PRO A 5 -0.45 -11.01 12.18
C PRO A 5 -1.34 -10.82 10.96
N PHE A 6 -2.32 -11.69 10.77
CA PHE A 6 -3.21 -11.60 9.62
C PHE A 6 -4.58 -11.14 10.05
N ASN A 7 -5.14 -10.28 9.23
CA ASN A 7 -6.45 -9.75 9.45
C ASN A 7 -7.25 -9.95 8.17
N VAL A 8 -8.11 -10.95 8.17
CA VAL A 8 -8.81 -11.36 6.95
C VAL A 8 -9.79 -10.31 6.44
N ASP A 9 -10.12 -9.32 7.24
CA ASP A 9 -10.98 -8.22 6.83
C ASP A 9 -10.18 -7.05 6.24
N GLY A 10 -8.88 -7.25 5.97
CA GLY A 10 -8.06 -6.24 5.34
C GLY A 10 -7.41 -5.26 6.30
N GLY A 11 -7.38 -5.57 7.58
CA GLY A 11 -6.66 -4.75 8.56
C GLY A 11 -5.17 -4.74 8.30
N VAL A 12 -4.46 -3.90 9.02
CA VAL A 12 -3.04 -3.68 8.81
C VAL A 12 -2.22 -4.77 9.47
N HIS A 13 -1.26 -5.34 8.74
CA HIS A 13 -0.29 -6.24 9.35
C HIS A 13 1.08 -6.06 8.70
N GLU A 14 2.10 -6.23 9.50
CA GLU A 14 3.48 -6.07 9.02
C GLU A 14 4.03 -7.38 8.45
N ILE A 15 4.76 -7.25 7.34
CA ILE A 15 5.44 -8.39 6.71
C ILE A 15 6.90 -8.36 7.15
N PRO A 16 7.41 -9.44 7.76
CA PRO A 16 8.82 -9.48 8.17
C PRO A 16 9.76 -9.43 6.98
N LEU A 17 10.74 -8.54 7.04
CA LEU A 17 11.76 -8.39 6.00
C LEU A 17 13.14 -8.30 6.66
N PRO A 18 13.70 -9.44 7.07
CA PRO A 18 14.93 -9.42 7.85
C PRO A 18 16.16 -8.94 7.09
N GLN A 19 16.10 -8.87 5.77
CA GLN A 19 17.27 -8.57 4.93
C GLN A 19 17.35 -7.12 4.49
N VAL A 20 16.38 -6.28 4.86
CA VAL A 20 16.39 -4.87 4.49
C VAL A 20 16.13 -4.00 5.71
N ALA A 21 16.56 -2.74 5.62
CA ALA A 21 16.38 -1.80 6.71
C ALA A 21 14.94 -1.28 6.80
N GLY A 22 14.23 -1.26 5.69
CA GLY A 22 12.87 -0.75 5.65
C GLY A 22 11.85 -1.71 6.21
N ARG A 23 10.61 -1.24 6.29
CA ARG A 23 9.49 -2.02 6.81
C ARG A 23 8.33 -2.00 5.83
N LEU A 24 7.59 -3.09 5.80
CA LEU A 24 6.47 -3.26 4.87
C LEU A 24 5.22 -3.68 5.63
N TRP A 25 4.12 -3.00 5.36
CA TRP A 25 2.80 -3.37 5.89
C TRP A 25 1.84 -3.58 4.73
N LEU A 26 0.92 -4.52 4.91
CA LEU A 26 -0.18 -4.76 3.97
C LEU A 26 -1.50 -4.44 4.63
N CYS A 27 -2.44 -3.91 3.86
CA CYS A 27 -3.79 -3.67 4.37
C CYS A 27 -4.79 -3.57 3.22
N GLY A 28 -6.08 -3.53 3.57
CA GLY A 28 -7.13 -3.21 2.62
C GLY A 28 -7.38 -1.71 2.56
N LYS A 29 -8.14 -1.28 1.57
CA LYS A 29 -8.42 0.15 1.39
C LYS A 29 -9.16 0.77 2.57
N HIS A 30 -10.02 0.01 3.23
CA HIS A 30 -10.80 0.53 4.36
C HIS A 30 -9.95 0.81 5.60
N ALA A 31 -8.75 0.28 5.66
CA ALA A 31 -7.85 0.56 6.79
C ALA A 31 -7.07 1.86 6.60
N ILE A 32 -6.84 2.27 5.35
CA ILE A 32 -6.03 3.45 5.08
C ILE A 32 -6.85 4.64 4.57
N ALA A 33 -7.89 4.40 3.80
CA ALA A 33 -8.61 5.48 3.13
C ALA A 33 -9.26 6.50 4.07
N PRO A 34 -9.77 6.13 5.24
CA PRO A 34 -10.36 7.14 6.13
C PRO A 34 -9.40 8.23 6.58
N ASP A 35 -8.13 7.89 6.82
CA ASP A 35 -7.11 8.87 7.22
C ASP A 35 -5.72 8.34 6.94
N PRO A 36 -5.23 8.52 5.70
CA PRO A 36 -3.91 8.00 5.32
C PRO A 36 -2.77 8.63 6.11
N ASP A 37 -2.86 9.92 6.42
CA ASP A 37 -1.79 10.59 7.17
C ASP A 37 -1.68 10.03 8.58
N ALA A 38 -2.80 9.79 9.22
CA ALA A 38 -2.81 9.22 10.58
C ALA A 38 -2.21 7.81 10.58
N LEU A 39 -2.54 7.00 9.58
CA LEU A 39 -2.01 5.65 9.51
C LEU A 39 -0.49 5.66 9.29
N LEU A 40 -0.01 6.50 8.38
CA LEU A 40 1.42 6.63 8.14
C LEU A 40 2.14 7.06 9.42
N MET A 41 1.58 8.02 10.14
CA MET A 41 2.18 8.49 11.39
C MET A 41 2.20 7.40 12.45
N THR A 42 1.09 6.69 12.61
CA THR A 42 0.98 5.63 13.61
C THR A 42 1.99 4.51 13.38
N LEU A 43 2.22 4.15 12.12
CA LEU A 43 3.16 3.07 11.77
C LEU A 43 4.60 3.56 11.67
N GLY A 44 4.83 4.86 11.61
CA GLY A 44 6.14 5.39 11.27
C GLY A 44 6.51 5.08 9.83
N ALA A 45 5.52 5.02 8.95
CA ALA A 45 5.73 4.70 7.54
C ALA A 45 5.89 5.98 6.72
N ASP A 46 6.50 5.85 5.55
CA ASP A 46 6.83 6.99 4.69
C ASP A 46 5.95 7.08 3.46
N THR A 47 5.51 5.94 2.93
CA THR A 47 4.91 5.89 1.60
C THR A 47 3.72 4.94 1.58
N VAL A 48 2.66 5.38 0.92
CA VAL A 48 1.51 4.53 0.58
C VAL A 48 1.69 4.02 -0.85
N VAL A 49 1.53 2.71 -1.04
CA VAL A 49 1.54 2.09 -2.37
C VAL A 49 0.13 1.59 -2.66
N CYS A 50 -0.54 2.24 -3.59
CA CYS A 50 -1.93 1.95 -3.92
C CYS A 50 -2.03 1.10 -5.17
N LEU A 51 -2.58 -0.10 -5.03
CA LEU A 51 -2.71 -1.06 -6.13
C LEU A 51 -4.11 -1.10 -6.74
N VAL A 52 -5.04 -0.30 -6.23
CA VAL A 52 -6.41 -0.31 -6.75
C VAL A 52 -6.61 0.73 -7.84
N GLU A 53 -7.57 0.47 -8.70
CA GLU A 53 -7.96 1.40 -9.76
C GLU A 53 -8.84 2.50 -9.19
N ASP A 54 -8.89 3.64 -9.88
CA ASP A 54 -9.63 4.81 -9.41
C ASP A 54 -11.10 4.51 -9.14
N HIS A 55 -11.74 3.73 -10.01
CA HIS A 55 -13.17 3.42 -9.85
C HIS A 55 -13.45 2.64 -8.56
N GLU A 56 -12.46 1.93 -8.03
CA GLU A 56 -12.63 1.17 -6.78
C GLU A 56 -12.63 2.08 -5.56
N LEU A 57 -12.14 3.30 -5.70
CA LEU A 57 -12.08 4.28 -4.62
C LEU A 57 -13.13 5.39 -4.75
N ALA A 58 -13.53 5.71 -5.98
CA ALA A 58 -14.30 6.92 -6.27
C ALA A 58 -15.64 6.97 -5.54
N ASP A 59 -16.28 5.82 -5.33
CA ASP A 59 -17.61 5.76 -4.75
C ASP A 59 -17.57 5.95 -3.22
N ARG A 60 -16.75 5.17 -2.52
CA ARG A 60 -16.72 5.19 -1.05
C ARG A 60 -15.65 6.10 -0.47
N TYR A 61 -14.58 6.32 -1.20
CA TYR A 61 -13.41 7.04 -0.66
C TYR A 61 -12.94 8.13 -1.62
N PRO A 62 -13.82 9.06 -2.03
CA PRO A 62 -13.41 10.10 -2.97
C PRO A 62 -12.36 11.05 -2.38
N ILE A 63 -12.38 11.28 -1.08
CA ILE A 63 -11.40 12.14 -0.42
C ILE A 63 -10.02 11.49 -0.46
N TYR A 64 -9.95 10.18 -0.23
CA TYR A 64 -8.69 9.46 -0.32
C TYR A 64 -8.16 9.45 -1.76
N LEU A 65 -9.02 9.28 -2.75
CA LEU A 65 -8.60 9.35 -4.15
C LEU A 65 -7.99 10.71 -4.47
N HIS A 66 -8.59 11.77 -3.97
CA HIS A 66 -8.03 13.12 -4.13
C HIS A 66 -6.67 13.23 -3.42
N TRP A 67 -6.57 12.71 -2.21
CA TRP A 67 -5.31 12.70 -1.46
C TRP A 67 -4.20 12.03 -2.27
N LEU A 68 -4.49 10.88 -2.88
CA LEU A 68 -3.52 10.17 -3.72
C LEU A 68 -3.08 11.01 -4.92
N ARG A 69 -4.01 11.76 -5.52
CA ARG A 69 -3.73 12.55 -6.70
C ARG A 69 -2.83 13.76 -6.43
N VAL A 70 -2.93 14.33 -5.23
CA VAL A 70 -2.13 15.52 -4.90
C VAL A 70 -0.85 15.19 -4.17
N ALA A 71 -0.69 13.98 -3.65
CA ALA A 71 0.51 13.57 -2.93
C ALA A 71 1.68 13.40 -3.92
N ASN A 72 2.88 13.76 -3.48
CA ASN A 72 4.05 13.55 -4.32
C ASN A 72 4.52 12.09 -4.25
N SER A 73 5.45 11.73 -5.13
CA SER A 73 5.88 10.35 -5.30
C SER A 73 6.70 9.80 -4.13
N THR A 74 7.10 10.65 -3.19
CA THR A 74 7.75 10.15 -1.98
C THR A 74 6.73 9.68 -0.95
N VAL A 75 5.49 10.15 -1.05
CA VAL A 75 4.43 9.84 -0.09
C VAL A 75 3.44 8.83 -0.67
N ALA A 76 3.15 8.89 -1.96
CA ALA A 76 2.18 7.99 -2.58
C ALA A 76 2.67 7.50 -3.93
N VAL A 77 2.58 6.19 -4.13
CA VAL A 77 2.91 5.53 -5.40
C VAL A 77 1.66 4.79 -5.86
N ARG A 78 1.32 4.96 -7.14
CA ARG A 78 0.17 4.32 -7.75
C ARG A 78 0.63 3.28 -8.77
N PHE A 79 0.12 2.07 -8.63
CA PHE A 79 0.31 1.03 -9.62
C PHE A 79 -0.98 0.23 -9.71
N ALA A 80 -1.91 0.72 -10.51
CA ALA A 80 -3.24 0.14 -10.61
C ALA A 80 -3.18 -1.26 -11.23
N ILE A 81 -3.68 -2.25 -10.49
CA ILE A 81 -3.79 -3.62 -10.95
C ILE A 81 -5.27 -3.94 -11.06
N HIS A 82 -5.71 -4.35 -12.24
CA HIS A 82 -7.09 -4.75 -12.45
C HIS A 82 -7.41 -5.95 -11.54
N ASP A 83 -8.58 -5.91 -10.90
CA ASP A 83 -8.96 -6.94 -9.94
C ASP A 83 -8.88 -8.33 -10.57
N LEU A 84 -8.35 -9.29 -9.83
CA LEU A 84 -8.17 -10.69 -10.26
C LEU A 84 -7.24 -10.86 -11.45
N SER A 85 -6.41 -9.84 -11.75
CA SER A 85 -5.44 -9.95 -12.83
C SER A 85 -4.03 -9.72 -12.33
N ALA A 86 -3.05 -10.03 -13.19
CA ALA A 86 -1.66 -9.71 -12.95
C ALA A 86 -1.23 -8.64 -13.95
N PRO A 87 -0.34 -7.71 -13.56
CA PRO A 87 0.15 -6.71 -14.50
C PRO A 87 1.12 -7.34 -15.51
N PRO A 88 1.31 -6.72 -16.67
CA PRO A 88 2.35 -7.16 -17.58
C PRO A 88 3.72 -7.13 -16.91
N PHE A 89 4.55 -8.11 -17.24
CA PHE A 89 5.87 -8.25 -16.64
C PHE A 89 6.72 -6.99 -16.82
N GLU A 90 6.68 -6.40 -18.01
CA GLU A 90 7.46 -5.20 -18.34
C GLU A 90 7.10 -4.00 -17.48
N ARG A 91 5.86 -3.93 -17.01
CA ARG A 91 5.42 -2.85 -16.12
C ARG A 91 5.71 -3.16 -14.67
N ALA A 92 5.63 -4.42 -14.30
CA ALA A 92 5.80 -4.84 -12.91
C ALA A 92 7.25 -4.71 -12.45
N VAL A 93 8.23 -5.02 -13.31
CA VAL A 93 9.63 -5.03 -12.92
C VAL A 93 10.13 -3.66 -12.45
N PRO A 94 9.95 -2.56 -13.21
CA PRO A 94 10.41 -1.26 -12.72
C PRO A 94 9.70 -0.83 -11.44
N PHE A 95 8.40 -1.15 -11.31
CA PHE A 95 7.65 -0.84 -10.11
C PHE A 95 8.20 -1.57 -8.89
N LEU A 96 8.41 -2.88 -9.01
CA LEU A 96 8.95 -3.68 -7.91
C LEU A 96 10.38 -3.25 -7.56
N ASP A 97 11.18 -2.91 -8.56
CA ASP A 97 12.53 -2.44 -8.33
C ASP A 97 12.54 -1.15 -7.52
N ASP A 98 11.63 -0.21 -7.83
CA ASP A 98 11.48 1.02 -7.06
C ASP A 98 11.12 0.72 -5.60
N LEU A 99 10.20 -0.21 -5.35
CA LEU A 99 9.83 -0.56 -3.98
C LEU A 99 11.01 -1.17 -3.23
N VAL A 100 11.77 -2.04 -3.88
CA VAL A 100 12.95 -2.66 -3.27
C VAL A 100 13.98 -1.60 -2.91
N GLN A 101 14.22 -0.63 -3.78
CA GLN A 101 15.17 0.45 -3.49
C GLN A 101 14.73 1.27 -2.28
N ARG A 102 13.43 1.57 -2.18
CA ARG A 102 12.90 2.30 -1.02
C ARG A 102 13.10 1.52 0.28
N LEU A 103 12.83 0.21 0.25
CA LEU A 103 13.01 -0.64 1.43
C LEU A 103 14.47 -0.76 1.81
N ARG A 104 15.37 -0.85 0.84
CA ARG A 104 16.81 -0.96 1.11
C ARG A 104 17.36 0.29 1.78
N ARG A 105 16.84 1.46 1.45
CA ARG A 105 17.32 2.69 2.09
C ARG A 105 16.63 2.97 3.43
N GLY A 106 15.72 2.11 3.86
CA GLY A 106 15.12 2.21 5.18
C GLY A 106 13.71 2.77 5.23
N ASP A 107 13.06 2.98 4.08
CA ASP A 107 11.70 3.52 4.05
C ASP A 107 10.68 2.50 4.54
N GLY A 108 9.60 3.00 5.14
CA GLY A 108 8.44 2.19 5.50
C GLY A 108 7.35 2.33 4.44
N LEU A 109 6.86 1.21 3.91
CA LEU A 109 5.84 1.19 2.86
C LEU A 109 4.57 0.54 3.36
N VAL A 110 3.43 1.19 3.11
CA VAL A 110 2.11 0.59 3.32
C VAL A 110 1.51 0.27 1.96
N VAL A 111 1.38 -1.01 1.65
CA VAL A 111 0.85 -1.46 0.37
C VAL A 111 -0.59 -1.91 0.57
N HIS A 112 -1.52 -1.40 -0.23
CA HIS A 112 -2.90 -1.81 -0.10
C HIS A 112 -3.55 -2.10 -1.44
N CYS A 113 -4.55 -2.99 -1.38
CA CYS A 113 -5.45 -3.26 -2.49
C CYS A 113 -6.88 -3.13 -1.97
N GLY A 114 -7.84 -3.77 -2.62
CA GLY A 114 -9.23 -3.68 -2.18
C GLY A 114 -9.44 -4.25 -0.80
N ALA A 115 -9.12 -5.52 -0.63
CA ALA A 115 -9.32 -6.23 0.63
C ALA A 115 -8.03 -6.54 1.38
N GLY A 116 -6.86 -6.26 0.81
CA GLY A 116 -5.59 -6.57 1.43
C GLY A 116 -5.17 -8.03 1.29
N ILE A 117 -5.81 -8.76 0.39
CA ILE A 117 -5.60 -10.20 0.24
C ILE A 117 -5.07 -10.56 -1.14
N GLY A 118 -5.66 -10.03 -2.18
CA GLY A 118 -5.39 -10.50 -3.53
C GLY A 118 -4.16 -9.89 -4.17
N ARG A 119 -4.24 -8.59 -4.47
CA ARG A 119 -3.20 -7.91 -5.24
C ARG A 119 -1.97 -7.54 -4.44
N ALA A 120 -2.15 -7.42 -3.16
CA ALA A 120 -1.01 -7.15 -2.28
C ALA A 120 -0.31 -8.43 -1.91
#